data_9a4617b07dd82a83fb0f39963c77fdaf
#
_entry.id   9a4617b07dd82a83fb0f39963c77fdaf
#
_cell.length_a   1.000
_cell.length_b   1.000
_cell.length_c   1.000
_cell.angle_alpha   90.00
_cell.angle_beta   90.00
_cell.angle_gamma   90.00
#
_symmetry.space_group_name_H-M   'P 1'
#
loop_
_entity.id
_entity.type
_entity.pdbx_description
1 polymer ?
#
loop_
_entity_poly.entity_id
_entity_poly.type
_entity_poly.pdbx_seq_one_letter_code
_entity_poly.pdbx_strand_id
1 'polypeptide(L)'
;YLYLSAEEMREYRDFPVEPFMEKYRDLFMLGFYLVGINLSDLLELPADCIKKGRIKYKRNKTGRLYDIKVEPEAMEIIRKYKGKKHLLCILDDGAKESSFRRTLGDYLKRIGPTEMKKNKRGALIKKEIKPLHKDIVWYTARRSWATIAASIDIPKEVIGKALGYSEWDSSTTDLYIQFDNKKIDEANRKVIDYLNG
;
A
#
# COMPACT_ATOMS: atom_id res chain seq x y z
N TYR A 1 10.40 -11.70 8.21
CA TYR A 1 9.71 -10.54 7.63
C TYR A 1 8.49 -11.01 6.84
N LEU A 2 7.26 -10.54 7.23
CA LEU A 2 6.02 -10.92 6.59
C LEU A 2 5.88 -10.31 5.20
N TYR A 3 5.49 -11.12 4.23
CA TYR A 3 4.88 -10.75 2.96
C TYR A 3 3.63 -11.61 2.76
N LEU A 4 2.71 -11.18 1.93
CA LEU A 4 1.50 -11.92 1.57
C LEU A 4 1.61 -12.41 0.13
N SER A 5 1.20 -13.66 -0.10
CA SER A 5 0.97 -14.17 -1.45
C SER A 5 -0.19 -13.43 -2.13
N ALA A 6 -0.42 -13.68 -3.43
CA ALA A 6 -1.56 -13.07 -4.11
C ALA A 6 -2.89 -13.54 -3.52
N GLU A 7 -3.00 -14.81 -3.14
CA GLU A 7 -4.18 -15.38 -2.48
C GLU A 7 -4.44 -14.73 -1.12
N GLU A 8 -3.41 -14.64 -0.28
CA GLU A 8 -3.50 -13.99 1.04
C GLU A 8 -3.83 -12.50 0.92
N MET A 9 -3.28 -11.83 -0.10
CA MET A 9 -3.57 -10.41 -0.36
C MET A 9 -5.02 -10.21 -0.83
N ARG A 10 -5.56 -11.13 -1.66
CA ARG A 10 -6.98 -11.12 -2.05
C ARG A 10 -7.87 -11.35 -0.85
N GLU A 11 -7.58 -12.37 -0.04
CA GLU A 11 -8.32 -12.66 1.18
C GLU A 11 -8.34 -11.43 2.10
N TYR A 12 -7.20 -10.79 2.30
CA TYR A 12 -7.09 -9.60 3.13
C TYR A 12 -7.86 -8.40 2.58
N ARG A 13 -7.79 -8.16 1.27
CA ARG A 13 -8.52 -7.10 0.56
C ARG A 13 -10.03 -7.28 0.68
N ASP A 14 -10.50 -8.51 0.47
CA ASP A 14 -11.93 -8.81 0.32
C ASP A 14 -12.57 -9.20 1.66
N PHE A 15 -11.79 -9.34 2.74
CA PHE A 15 -12.32 -9.68 4.05
C PHE A 15 -13.30 -8.61 4.53
N PRO A 16 -14.54 -8.99 4.94
CA PRO A 16 -15.51 -8.04 5.43
C PRO A 16 -15.05 -7.42 6.75
N VAL A 17 -15.03 -6.10 6.81
CA VAL A 17 -14.64 -5.34 7.99
C VAL A 17 -15.72 -4.35 8.39
N GLU A 18 -15.71 -3.94 9.64
CA GLU A 18 -16.59 -2.86 10.12
C GLU A 18 -16.32 -1.56 9.33
N PRO A 19 -17.34 -0.73 9.05
CA PRO A 19 -17.21 0.47 8.21
C PRO A 19 -16.06 1.40 8.62
N PHE A 20 -15.83 1.57 9.94
CA PHE A 20 -14.75 2.42 10.43
C PHE A 20 -13.34 1.84 10.20
N MET A 21 -13.21 0.53 9.98
CA MET A 21 -11.96 -0.15 9.68
C MET A 21 -11.62 -0.16 8.20
N GLU A 22 -12.61 0.02 7.33
CA GLU A 22 -12.47 -0.05 5.88
C GLU A 22 -11.37 0.90 5.37
N LYS A 23 -11.32 2.10 5.91
CA LYS A 23 -10.28 3.08 5.59
C LYS A 23 -8.86 2.54 5.76
N TYR A 24 -8.58 1.80 6.80
CA TYR A 24 -7.24 1.29 7.08
C TYR A 24 -6.85 0.17 6.12
N ARG A 25 -7.79 -0.72 5.80
CA ARG A 25 -7.61 -1.75 4.79
C ARG A 25 -7.40 -1.14 3.40
N ASP A 26 -8.25 -0.22 3.00
CA ASP A 26 -8.16 0.48 1.72
C ASP A 26 -6.83 1.21 1.57
N LEU A 27 -6.36 1.89 2.60
CA LEU A 27 -5.05 2.56 2.58
C LEU A 27 -3.90 1.57 2.43
N PHE A 28 -3.96 0.42 3.09
CA PHE A 28 -2.96 -0.63 2.92
C PHE A 28 -2.93 -1.12 1.47
N MET A 29 -4.10 -1.36 0.87
CA MET A 29 -4.21 -1.72 -0.55
C MET A 29 -3.72 -0.61 -1.47
N LEU A 30 -4.00 0.66 -1.15
CA LEU A 30 -3.44 1.80 -1.88
C LEU A 30 -1.91 1.80 -1.85
N GLY A 31 -1.32 1.52 -0.68
CA GLY A 31 0.12 1.34 -0.56
C GLY A 31 0.67 0.28 -1.51
N PHE A 32 -0.03 -0.85 -1.63
CA PHE A 32 0.32 -1.91 -2.58
C PHE A 32 0.19 -1.46 -4.04
N TYR A 33 -0.94 -0.86 -4.42
CA TYR A 33 -1.20 -0.38 -5.80
C TYR A 33 -0.25 0.73 -6.24
N LEU A 34 0.31 1.47 -5.30
CA LEU A 34 1.35 2.49 -5.54
C LEU A 34 2.77 1.93 -5.32
N VAL A 35 2.98 0.65 -5.67
CA VAL A 35 4.31 0.01 -5.66
C VAL A 35 4.98 0.06 -4.29
N GLY A 36 4.18 -0.07 -3.24
CA GLY A 36 4.68 -0.03 -1.86
C GLY A 36 5.24 1.33 -1.43
N ILE A 37 4.56 2.41 -1.78
CA ILE A 37 4.90 3.77 -1.34
C ILE A 37 5.08 3.84 0.18
N ASN A 38 6.03 4.64 0.67
CA ASN A 38 6.19 4.86 2.09
C ASN A 38 4.99 5.63 2.67
N LEU A 39 4.56 5.29 3.88
CA LEU A 39 3.38 5.92 4.49
C LEU A 39 3.55 7.44 4.68
N SER A 40 4.71 7.91 5.18
CA SER A 40 4.93 9.34 5.33
C SER A 40 4.85 10.06 3.99
N ASP A 41 5.53 9.51 2.97
CA ASP A 41 5.51 10.11 1.64
C ASP A 41 4.08 10.18 1.09
N LEU A 42 3.27 9.10 1.24
CA LEU A 42 1.88 9.06 0.80
C LEU A 42 1.00 10.09 1.51
N LEU A 43 1.13 10.20 2.84
CA LEU A 43 0.30 11.11 3.64
C LEU A 43 0.61 12.59 3.40
N GLU A 44 1.84 12.91 3.01
CA GLU A 44 2.29 14.28 2.74
C GLU A 44 2.10 14.71 1.28
N LEU A 45 1.66 13.82 0.38
CA LEU A 45 1.42 14.18 -1.02
C LEU A 45 0.39 15.33 -1.12
N PRO A 46 0.67 16.40 -1.90
CA PRO A 46 -0.27 17.48 -2.10
C PRO A 46 -1.55 17.03 -2.83
N ALA A 47 -2.65 17.72 -2.61
CA ALA A 47 -3.94 17.39 -3.22
C ALA A 47 -3.93 17.43 -4.76
N ASP A 48 -3.04 18.23 -5.35
CA ASP A 48 -2.87 18.41 -6.80
C ASP A 48 -1.68 17.62 -7.38
N CYS A 49 -1.14 16.64 -6.66
CA CYS A 49 0.05 15.90 -7.06
C CYS A 49 -0.15 14.99 -8.28
N ILE A 50 -1.41 14.61 -8.58
CA ILE A 50 -1.70 13.76 -9.74
C ILE A 50 -1.75 14.62 -11.00
N LYS A 51 -0.77 14.43 -11.88
CA LYS A 51 -0.70 15.11 -13.17
C LYS A 51 -0.59 14.09 -14.29
N LYS A 52 -1.49 14.19 -15.27
CA LYS A 52 -1.58 13.24 -16.41
C LYS A 52 -1.63 11.77 -15.94
N GLY A 53 -2.39 11.49 -14.86
CA GLY A 53 -2.54 10.14 -14.31
C GLY A 53 -1.32 9.59 -13.57
N ARG A 54 -0.36 10.43 -13.18
CA ARG A 54 0.87 10.03 -12.51
C ARG A 54 1.12 10.84 -11.24
N ILE A 55 1.73 10.23 -10.26
CA ILE A 55 2.25 10.86 -9.05
C ILE A 55 3.76 10.93 -9.17
N LYS A 56 4.30 12.15 -9.16
CA LYS A 56 5.75 12.39 -9.08
C LYS A 56 6.07 12.97 -7.72
N TYR A 57 6.97 12.33 -7.00
CA TYR A 57 7.38 12.81 -5.69
C TYR A 57 8.85 12.50 -5.39
N LYS A 58 9.45 13.26 -4.50
CA LYS A 58 10.78 13.04 -3.99
C LYS A 58 10.66 12.39 -2.61
N ARG A 59 11.26 11.23 -2.42
CA ARG A 59 11.22 10.52 -1.15
C ARG A 59 11.96 11.29 -0.07
N ASN A 60 11.30 11.62 1.03
CA ASN A 60 11.86 12.43 2.11
C ASN A 60 13.17 11.86 2.68
N LYS A 61 13.22 10.53 2.90
CA LYS A 61 14.39 9.87 3.52
C LYS A 61 15.63 9.81 2.63
N THR A 62 15.47 9.65 1.31
CA THR A 62 16.58 9.33 0.40
C THR A 62 16.79 10.37 -0.69
N GLY A 63 15.88 11.33 -0.84
CA GLY A 63 15.91 12.30 -1.91
C GLY A 63 15.63 11.74 -3.32
N ARG A 64 15.33 10.44 -3.44
CA ARG A 64 15.09 9.80 -4.71
C ARG A 64 13.75 10.22 -5.31
N LEU A 65 13.75 10.43 -6.62
CA LEU A 65 12.55 10.73 -7.39
C LEU A 65 11.79 9.43 -7.73
N TYR A 66 10.48 9.47 -7.54
CA TYR A 66 9.54 8.44 -7.97
C TYR A 66 8.54 9.04 -8.93
N ASP A 67 8.17 8.26 -9.92
CA ASP A 67 7.16 8.60 -10.93
C ASP A 67 6.27 7.36 -11.12
N ILE A 68 5.11 7.35 -10.48
CA ILE A 68 4.20 6.21 -10.40
C ILE A 68 2.94 6.51 -11.19
N LYS A 69 2.60 5.65 -12.15
CA LYS A 69 1.30 5.67 -12.81
C LYS A 69 0.22 5.26 -11.80
N VAL A 70 -0.84 6.05 -11.71
CA VAL A 70 -1.98 5.77 -10.83
C VAL A 70 -2.96 4.87 -11.58
N GLU A 71 -2.95 3.60 -11.26
CA GLU A 71 -3.86 2.62 -11.84
C GLU A 71 -5.31 2.82 -11.32
N PRO A 72 -6.34 2.33 -12.03
CA PRO A 72 -7.76 2.53 -11.65
C PRO A 72 -8.07 2.15 -10.20
N GLU A 73 -7.53 1.04 -9.72
CA GLU A 73 -7.73 0.53 -8.37
C GLU A 73 -7.19 1.51 -7.30
N ALA A 74 -6.05 2.11 -7.55
CA ALA A 74 -5.50 3.16 -6.69
C ALA A 74 -6.34 4.44 -6.75
N MET A 75 -6.78 4.82 -7.96
CA MET A 75 -7.58 6.03 -8.17
C MET A 75 -8.93 5.95 -7.45
N GLU A 76 -9.56 4.78 -7.41
CA GLU A 76 -10.82 4.56 -6.70
C GLU A 76 -10.66 4.88 -5.20
N ILE A 77 -9.61 4.34 -4.56
CA ILE A 77 -9.32 4.61 -3.16
C ILE A 77 -8.98 6.09 -2.92
N ILE A 78 -8.17 6.69 -3.79
CA ILE A 78 -7.82 8.10 -3.69
C ILE A 78 -9.07 8.99 -3.75
N ARG A 79 -10.00 8.71 -4.65
CA ARG A 79 -11.26 9.44 -4.75
C ARG A 79 -12.12 9.30 -3.49
N LYS A 80 -12.18 8.09 -2.93
CA LYS A 80 -12.95 7.78 -1.71
C LYS A 80 -12.45 8.58 -0.50
N TYR A 81 -11.13 8.79 -0.40
CA TYR A 81 -10.50 9.49 0.74
C TYR A 81 -9.84 10.82 0.34
N LYS A 82 -10.35 11.46 -0.71
CA LYS A 82 -9.79 12.70 -1.25
C LYS A 82 -9.69 13.79 -0.19
N GLY A 83 -8.51 14.41 -0.10
CA GLY A 83 -8.24 15.53 0.77
C GLY A 83 -8.38 16.89 0.09
N LYS A 84 -8.24 17.95 0.89
CA LYS A 84 -8.25 19.35 0.44
C LYS A 84 -6.84 19.93 0.32
N LYS A 85 -5.98 19.69 1.32
CA LYS A 85 -4.57 20.10 1.36
C LYS A 85 -3.67 19.00 0.85
N HIS A 86 -3.94 17.78 1.29
CA HIS A 86 -3.20 16.59 0.91
C HIS A 86 -4.02 15.75 -0.07
N LEU A 87 -3.35 14.84 -0.77
CA LEU A 87 -4.01 13.88 -1.66
C LEU A 87 -5.12 13.11 -0.94
N LEU A 88 -4.83 12.71 0.30
CA LEU A 88 -5.77 12.03 1.19
C LEU A 88 -6.13 12.94 2.36
N CYS A 89 -7.39 12.89 2.79
CA CYS A 89 -7.91 13.73 3.88
C CYS A 89 -7.35 13.43 5.28
N ILE A 90 -6.46 12.45 5.41
CA ILE A 90 -6.02 11.90 6.70
C ILE A 90 -5.36 12.94 7.60
N LEU A 91 -4.55 13.84 7.04
CA LEU A 91 -3.85 14.88 7.80
C LEU A 91 -4.50 16.26 7.68
N ASP A 92 -5.58 16.40 6.92
CA ASP A 92 -6.21 17.70 6.62
C ASP A 92 -6.79 18.38 7.87
N ASP A 93 -7.25 17.60 8.85
CA ASP A 93 -7.84 18.08 10.08
C ASP A 93 -6.81 18.27 11.22
N GLY A 94 -5.51 18.32 10.88
CA GLY A 94 -4.43 18.51 11.84
C GLY A 94 -4.04 17.24 12.61
N ALA A 95 -4.46 16.09 12.17
CA ALA A 95 -4.02 14.82 12.74
C ALA A 95 -2.50 14.66 12.58
N LYS A 96 -1.83 14.18 13.64
CA LYS A 96 -0.39 13.90 13.60
C LYS A 96 -0.14 12.58 12.87
N GLU A 97 0.79 12.57 11.93
CA GLU A 97 1.21 11.35 11.21
C GLU A 97 1.56 10.20 12.15
N SER A 98 2.33 10.47 13.21
CA SER A 98 2.74 9.45 14.18
C SER A 98 1.56 8.76 14.88
N SER A 99 0.53 9.54 15.24
CA SER A 99 -0.70 9.00 15.83
C SER A 99 -1.47 8.16 14.83
N PHE A 100 -1.61 8.64 13.60
CA PHE A 100 -2.27 7.90 12.54
C PHE A 100 -1.53 6.60 12.20
N ARG A 101 -0.21 6.64 12.09
CA ARG A 101 0.64 5.46 11.83
C ARG A 101 0.42 4.37 12.87
N ARG A 102 0.37 4.75 14.15
CA ARG A 102 0.11 3.81 15.24
C ARG A 102 -1.28 3.18 15.11
N THR A 103 -2.30 4.02 14.92
CA THR A 103 -3.69 3.57 14.76
C THR A 103 -3.85 2.65 13.55
N LEU A 104 -3.24 3.01 12.40
CA LEU A 104 -3.22 2.17 11.21
C LEU A 104 -2.60 0.81 11.51
N GLY A 105 -1.43 0.77 12.16
CA GLY A 105 -0.78 -0.49 12.52
C GLY A 105 -1.63 -1.38 13.43
N ASP A 106 -2.36 -0.78 14.36
CA ASP A 106 -3.27 -1.50 15.26
C ASP A 106 -4.48 -2.08 14.51
N TYR A 107 -5.09 -1.29 13.60
CA TYR A 107 -6.26 -1.77 12.85
C TYR A 107 -5.90 -2.78 11.76
N LEU A 108 -4.76 -2.68 11.10
CA LEU A 108 -4.32 -3.69 10.15
C LEU A 108 -4.25 -5.09 10.80
N LYS A 109 -3.78 -5.17 12.03
CA LYS A 109 -3.69 -6.43 12.80
C LYS A 109 -5.02 -6.94 13.33
N ARG A 110 -6.10 -6.18 13.16
CA ARG A 110 -7.45 -6.55 13.62
C ARG A 110 -8.36 -7.02 12.50
N ILE A 111 -7.85 -7.16 11.28
CA ILE A 111 -8.61 -7.71 10.17
C ILE A 111 -8.56 -9.22 10.27
N GLY A 112 -9.73 -9.81 10.47
CA GLY A 112 -9.91 -11.25 10.62
C GLY A 112 -11.23 -11.61 11.31
N PRO A 113 -11.58 -12.90 11.35
CA PRO A 113 -12.83 -13.37 11.96
C PRO A 113 -12.87 -13.07 13.47
N THR A 114 -14.06 -12.84 13.96
CA THR A 114 -14.33 -12.67 15.40
C THR A 114 -14.91 -13.94 15.99
N GLU A 115 -14.33 -14.41 17.08
CA GLU A 115 -14.85 -15.53 17.86
C GLU A 115 -15.34 -15.06 19.22
N MET A 116 -16.42 -15.68 19.70
CA MET A 116 -16.89 -15.44 21.07
C MET A 116 -16.10 -16.32 22.02
N LYS A 117 -15.46 -15.72 23.02
CA LYS A 117 -14.87 -16.47 24.14
C LYS A 117 -15.96 -16.94 25.09
N LYS A 118 -15.84 -18.17 25.59
CA LYS A 118 -16.64 -18.70 26.68
C LYS A 118 -15.86 -18.59 27.99
N ASN A 119 -16.55 -18.22 29.06
CA ASN A 119 -15.96 -18.30 30.39
C ASN A 119 -15.95 -19.76 30.89
N LYS A 120 -15.38 -20.00 32.10
CA LYS A 120 -15.31 -21.32 32.70
C LYS A 120 -16.69 -21.96 32.96
N ARG A 121 -17.77 -21.17 32.95
CA ARG A 121 -19.16 -21.61 33.12
C ARG A 121 -19.90 -21.79 31.76
N GLY A 122 -19.19 -21.65 30.62
CA GLY A 122 -19.78 -21.79 29.30
C GLY A 122 -20.53 -20.57 28.77
N ALA A 123 -20.62 -19.46 29.52
CA ALA A 123 -21.27 -18.24 29.05
C ALA A 123 -20.36 -17.46 28.06
N LEU A 124 -20.97 -16.92 27.01
CA LEU A 124 -20.27 -16.06 26.03
C LEU A 124 -19.96 -14.70 26.65
N ILE A 125 -18.68 -14.35 26.78
CA ILE A 125 -18.26 -13.14 27.51
C ILE A 125 -17.51 -12.09 26.68
N LYS A 126 -16.85 -12.47 25.60
CA LYS A 126 -16.01 -11.52 24.84
C LYS A 126 -15.84 -11.97 23.41
N LYS A 127 -15.95 -11.01 22.49
CA LYS A 127 -15.48 -11.20 21.11
C LYS A 127 -13.96 -11.11 21.08
N GLU A 128 -13.31 -12.08 20.52
CA GLU A 128 -11.87 -12.07 20.22
C GLU A 128 -11.69 -12.07 18.70
N ILE A 129 -10.82 -11.19 18.22
CA ILE A 129 -10.45 -11.15 16.81
C ILE A 129 -9.31 -12.14 16.62
N LYS A 130 -9.44 -13.04 15.66
CA LYS A 130 -8.32 -13.83 15.12
C LYS A 130 -7.78 -13.12 13.89
N PRO A 131 -6.66 -12.41 14.00
CA PRO A 131 -6.08 -11.73 12.85
C PRO A 131 -5.79 -12.69 11.71
N LEU A 132 -6.11 -12.32 10.46
CA LEU A 132 -5.59 -13.04 9.29
C LEU A 132 -4.05 -13.05 9.32
N HIS A 133 -3.47 -11.90 9.65
CA HIS A 133 -2.02 -11.74 9.74
C HIS A 133 -1.63 -10.87 10.94
N LYS A 134 -1.28 -11.52 12.06
CA LYS A 134 -0.95 -10.82 13.34
C LYS A 134 0.27 -9.89 13.26
N ASP A 135 1.19 -10.16 12.34
CA ASP A 135 2.46 -9.43 12.18
C ASP A 135 2.45 -8.44 11.01
N ILE A 136 1.25 -8.18 10.45
CA ILE A 136 1.10 -7.25 9.33
C ILE A 136 1.44 -5.83 9.76
N VAL A 137 2.19 -5.13 8.90
CA VAL A 137 2.55 -3.73 9.05
C VAL A 137 2.44 -3.03 7.69
N TRP A 138 2.46 -1.71 7.67
CA TRP A 138 2.41 -0.95 6.41
C TRP A 138 3.41 -1.47 5.35
N TYR A 139 4.63 -1.74 5.78
CA TYR A 139 5.71 -2.19 4.90
C TYR A 139 5.47 -3.59 4.30
N THR A 140 4.53 -4.35 4.83
CA THR A 140 4.11 -5.64 4.27
C THR A 140 3.56 -5.48 2.86
N ALA A 141 2.83 -4.40 2.56
CA ALA A 141 2.33 -4.11 1.21
C ALA A 141 3.47 -4.06 0.17
N ARG A 142 4.58 -3.40 0.52
CA ARG A 142 5.75 -3.28 -0.34
C ARG A 142 6.46 -4.61 -0.55
N ARG A 143 6.60 -5.41 0.51
CA ARG A 143 7.21 -6.74 0.40
C ARG A 143 6.35 -7.68 -0.42
N SER A 144 5.03 -7.63 -0.23
CA SER A 144 4.07 -8.43 -0.99
C SER A 144 4.11 -8.07 -2.47
N TRP A 145 4.13 -6.77 -2.80
CA TRP A 145 4.28 -6.34 -4.19
C TRP A 145 5.56 -6.92 -4.83
N ALA A 146 6.70 -6.81 -4.14
CA ALA A 146 7.97 -7.33 -4.63
C ALA A 146 7.96 -8.85 -4.84
N THR A 147 7.38 -9.58 -3.87
CA THR A 147 7.31 -11.05 -3.92
C THR A 147 6.37 -11.52 -5.01
N ILE A 148 5.21 -10.90 -5.15
CA ILE A 148 4.25 -11.21 -6.23
C ILE A 148 4.88 -10.88 -7.59
N ALA A 149 5.54 -9.73 -7.74
CA ALA A 149 6.23 -9.38 -8.97
C ALA A 149 7.30 -10.42 -9.35
N ALA A 150 8.07 -10.88 -8.38
CA ALA A 150 9.07 -11.93 -8.60
C ALA A 150 8.42 -13.28 -8.99
N SER A 151 7.27 -13.62 -8.40
CA SER A 151 6.56 -14.89 -8.67
C SER A 151 5.93 -14.95 -10.08
N ILE A 152 5.74 -13.79 -10.73
CA ILE A 152 5.24 -13.68 -12.11
C ILE A 152 6.34 -13.27 -13.11
N ASP A 153 7.58 -13.60 -12.78
CA ASP A 153 8.76 -13.43 -13.63
C ASP A 153 9.09 -11.98 -14.03
N ILE A 154 8.71 -11.01 -13.19
CA ILE A 154 9.21 -9.64 -13.38
C ILE A 154 10.72 -9.62 -13.04
N PRO A 155 11.57 -9.09 -13.95
CA PRO A 155 13.02 -9.04 -13.72
C PRO A 155 13.39 -8.31 -12.43
N LYS A 156 14.36 -8.84 -11.69
CA LYS A 156 14.85 -8.25 -10.43
C LYS A 156 15.26 -6.79 -10.56
N GLU A 157 15.85 -6.42 -11.71
CA GLU A 157 16.23 -5.05 -12.02
C GLU A 157 15.01 -4.11 -12.06
N VAL A 158 13.92 -4.54 -12.69
CA VAL A 158 12.67 -3.77 -12.74
C VAL A 158 12.07 -3.63 -11.34
N ILE A 159 12.04 -4.74 -10.56
CA ILE A 159 11.59 -4.72 -9.16
C ILE A 159 12.46 -3.76 -8.34
N GLY A 160 13.79 -3.86 -8.46
CA GLY A 160 14.72 -3.00 -7.74
C GLY A 160 14.53 -1.51 -8.09
N LYS A 161 14.37 -1.19 -9.37
CA LYS A 161 14.09 0.19 -9.83
C LYS A 161 12.75 0.70 -9.32
N ALA A 162 11.70 -0.10 -9.42
CA ALA A 162 10.36 0.25 -8.92
C ALA A 162 10.37 0.54 -7.41
N LEU A 163 11.12 -0.26 -6.65
CA LEU A 163 11.28 -0.09 -5.21
C LEU A 163 12.38 0.90 -4.83
N GLY A 164 13.15 1.39 -5.77
CA GLY A 164 14.21 2.34 -5.48
C GLY A 164 15.45 1.76 -4.83
N TYR A 165 15.79 0.51 -5.08
CA TYR A 165 17.02 -0.13 -4.57
C TYR A 165 18.20 -0.10 -5.55
N SER A 166 18.04 0.39 -6.77
CA SER A 166 19.13 0.41 -7.75
C SER A 166 20.17 1.47 -7.39
N GLU A 167 21.44 1.07 -7.37
CA GLU A 167 22.61 1.92 -7.11
C GLU A 167 23.00 2.82 -8.28
N TRP A 168 22.27 2.78 -9.39
CA TRP A 168 22.58 3.55 -10.58
C TRP A 168 21.98 4.94 -10.51
N ASP A 169 22.59 5.76 -9.69
CA ASP A 169 22.43 7.21 -9.67
C ASP A 169 23.57 7.83 -10.48
N SER A 170 23.49 7.71 -11.78
CA SER A 170 24.41 8.46 -12.64
C SER A 170 23.71 8.89 -13.92
N SER A 171 23.53 10.20 -14.07
CA SER A 171 23.49 10.98 -15.32
C SER A 171 22.93 10.26 -16.57
N THR A 172 21.86 9.52 -16.43
CA THR A 172 21.19 8.90 -17.58
C THR A 172 20.19 9.87 -18.17
N THR A 173 20.31 10.08 -19.46
CA THR A 173 19.43 10.92 -20.28
C THR A 173 17.97 10.63 -20.03
N ASP A 174 17.10 11.64 -20.12
CA ASP A 174 15.64 11.55 -19.94
C ASP A 174 14.98 10.38 -20.70
N LEU A 175 15.58 9.94 -21.79
CA LEU A 175 15.13 8.79 -22.58
C LEU A 175 15.18 7.46 -21.78
N TYR A 176 16.24 7.23 -21.00
CA TYR A 176 16.36 6.02 -20.18
C TYR A 176 15.40 6.04 -19.00
N ILE A 177 15.16 7.22 -18.41
CA ILE A 177 14.19 7.41 -17.34
C ILE A 177 12.77 7.07 -17.83
N GLN A 178 12.39 7.53 -19.03
CA GLN A 178 11.09 7.21 -19.62
C GLN A 178 10.92 5.72 -19.92
N PHE A 179 11.98 5.06 -20.40
CA PHE A 179 11.97 3.63 -20.68
C PHE A 179 11.82 2.79 -19.40
N ASP A 180 12.50 3.18 -18.32
CA ASP A 180 12.39 2.52 -17.03
C ASP A 180 11.00 2.71 -16.40
N ASN A 181 10.42 3.90 -16.51
CA ASN A 181 9.06 4.18 -16.03
C ASN A 181 8.02 3.32 -16.76
N LYS A 182 8.16 3.14 -18.09
CA LYS A 182 7.26 2.27 -18.86
C LYS A 182 7.33 0.82 -18.36
N LYS A 183 8.53 0.29 -18.14
CA LYS A 183 8.71 -1.07 -17.59
C LYS A 183 8.11 -1.22 -16.18
N ILE A 184 8.27 -0.20 -15.34
CA ILE A 184 7.68 -0.19 -14.00
C ILE A 184 6.15 -0.15 -14.09
N ASP A 185 5.58 0.66 -14.97
CA ASP A 185 4.13 0.74 -15.18
C ASP A 185 3.57 -0.60 -15.66
N GLU A 186 4.22 -1.25 -16.63
CA GLU A 186 3.84 -2.58 -17.12
C GLU A 186 3.94 -3.64 -16.02
N ALA A 187 5.01 -3.59 -15.22
CA ALA A 187 5.20 -4.51 -14.10
C ALA A 187 4.10 -4.32 -13.03
N ASN A 188 3.80 -3.07 -12.66
CA ASN A 188 2.75 -2.77 -11.69
C ASN A 188 1.38 -3.23 -12.20
N ARG A 189 1.06 -2.99 -13.47
CA ARG A 189 -0.19 -3.47 -14.06
C ARG A 189 -0.29 -4.99 -14.01
N LYS A 190 0.77 -5.72 -14.39
CA LYS A 190 0.81 -7.19 -14.32
C LYS A 190 0.60 -7.71 -12.89
N VAL A 191 1.22 -7.09 -11.89
CA VAL A 191 1.06 -7.45 -10.47
C VAL A 191 -0.39 -7.25 -10.02
N ILE A 192 -1.00 -6.12 -10.40
CA ILE A 192 -2.40 -5.83 -10.06
C ILE A 192 -3.35 -6.78 -10.78
N ASP A 193 -3.13 -7.06 -12.06
CA ASP A 193 -3.93 -8.02 -12.84
C ASP A 193 -3.84 -9.42 -12.23
N TYR A 194 -2.66 -9.86 -11.85
CA TYR A 194 -2.45 -11.14 -11.18
C TYR A 194 -3.13 -11.21 -9.81
N LEU A 195 -3.17 -10.09 -9.09
CA LEU A 195 -3.94 -9.99 -7.84
C LEU A 195 -5.45 -10.07 -8.11
N ASN A 196 -5.94 -9.52 -9.21
CA ASN A 196 -7.38 -9.50 -9.50
C ASN A 196 -7.89 -10.85 -10.06
N GLY A 197 -7.04 -11.72 -10.56
CA GLY A 197 -7.36 -13.05 -11.13
C GLY A 197 -7.53 -12.97 -12.61
#